data_2ed62327a0f4bf663f0348de32c90997
#
_entry.id   2ed62327a0f4bf663f0348de32c90997
#
_cell.length_a   1.000
_cell.length_b   1.000
_cell.length_c   1.000
_cell.angle_alpha   90.00
_cell.angle_beta   90.00
_cell.angle_gamma   90.00
#
_symmetry.space_group_name_H-M   'P 1'
#
loop_
_entity.id
_entity.type
_entity.pdbx_description
1 polymer ?
#
loop_
_entity_poly.entity_id
_entity_poly.type
_entity_poly.pdbx_seq_one_letter_code
_entity_poly.pdbx_strand_id
1 'polypeptide(L)'
;MKKTSAIISSYKKPLFAMEAALLLSFTVTVFVRAYTLRRPLPQEPLSQIQKQSLETVLNQAYPERTALLRPLPYPVNPAVLDVRARSAIAVNIQNGCVLYEKNADEIIPPASMTKLFVMYVVFEEIKKGTVSLKDTVPLPPESWACNMPPHSSLMFLGKNQIVTLEELLTGLAVCSGNDAAYAVADYICGGMDAFIGRMNAAAEKLGLTKTHFVESSGYSEKNTTTAREMAAFARHYVDTFPESLSLFHSRLSYTYPQEHNLAPEDRGKPRAQDFSQGIPEHITMGIYQKNTNPLLGTLDGCNGLKTGYIDESGYNLALTITRGSTCILSVTMGGPGNSVQEGNAGRIHDGTEIMEWAFAAFREYENPALFREYSVPLVFAKAQRINLVPAYAPKTLSVPVTAAQNPSQAEKEVEVSVELPESIKGRVTAGLEYGRITYSINGRILQTIPLVAERTEKKANAWLCAADFFAQLALLF
;
A
#
# COMPACT_ATOMS: atom_id res chain seq x y z
N MET A 1 49.22 -69.24 15.58
CA MET A 1 47.76 -69.00 15.82
C MET A 1 47.41 -68.12 17.01
N LYS A 2 48.22 -67.89 18.06
CA LYS A 2 47.87 -67.02 19.21
C LYS A 2 47.98 -65.49 18.96
N LYS A 3 48.78 -65.03 17.97
CA LYS A 3 48.92 -63.58 17.66
C LYS A 3 47.76 -63.00 16.85
N THR A 4 47.08 -63.78 16.00
CA THR A 4 45.95 -63.34 15.17
C THR A 4 44.67 -63.16 15.97
N SER A 5 44.44 -63.90 17.06
CA SER A 5 43.26 -63.78 17.91
C SER A 5 43.29 -62.51 18.80
N ALA A 6 44.47 -62.02 19.20
CA ALA A 6 44.64 -60.82 20.00
C ALA A 6 44.41 -59.57 19.19
N ILE A 7 44.78 -59.54 17.90
CA ILE A 7 44.56 -58.45 16.99
C ILE A 7 43.04 -58.29 16.69
N ILE A 8 42.31 -59.35 16.44
CA ILE A 8 40.89 -59.42 16.20
C ILE A 8 40.11 -58.97 17.45
N SER A 9 40.56 -59.30 18.66
CA SER A 9 39.92 -58.83 19.92
C SER A 9 40.13 -57.34 20.18
N SER A 10 41.23 -56.72 19.74
CA SER A 10 41.50 -55.29 19.95
C SER A 10 40.64 -54.38 19.06
N TYR A 11 40.19 -54.85 17.93
CA TYR A 11 39.29 -54.13 17.03
C TYR A 11 37.80 -54.34 17.36
N LYS A 12 37.42 -55.41 18.06
CA LYS A 12 36.04 -55.70 18.44
C LYS A 12 35.48 -54.69 19.46
N LYS A 13 36.28 -54.25 20.45
CA LYS A 13 35.86 -53.31 21.49
C LYS A 13 35.56 -51.88 20.93
N PRO A 14 36.43 -51.27 20.10
CA PRO A 14 36.11 -49.95 19.49
C PRO A 14 34.99 -50.07 18.48
N LEU A 15 34.84 -51.17 17.74
CA LEU A 15 33.72 -51.36 16.79
C LEU A 15 32.40 -51.47 17.54
N PHE A 16 32.31 -52.25 18.62
CA PHE A 16 31.10 -52.35 19.45
C PHE A 16 30.74 -51.02 20.13
N ALA A 17 31.72 -50.24 20.59
CA ALA A 17 31.51 -48.93 21.14
C ALA A 17 30.96 -47.94 20.08
N MET A 18 31.44 -48.02 18.85
CA MET A 18 30.95 -47.21 17.72
C MET A 18 29.52 -47.59 17.31
N GLU A 19 29.22 -48.91 17.25
CA GLU A 19 27.86 -49.40 16.98
C GLU A 19 26.87 -48.97 18.07
N ALA A 20 27.24 -49.08 19.35
CA ALA A 20 26.43 -48.62 20.48
C ALA A 20 26.20 -47.12 20.46
N ALA A 21 27.19 -46.29 20.09
CA ALA A 21 27.07 -44.84 19.94
C ALA A 21 26.15 -44.45 18.78
N LEU A 22 26.22 -45.15 17.65
CA LEU A 22 25.34 -44.96 16.50
C LEU A 22 23.89 -45.33 16.85
N LEU A 23 23.68 -46.45 17.54
CA LEU A 23 22.35 -46.88 17.97
C LEU A 23 21.72 -45.86 18.94
N LEU A 24 22.51 -45.39 19.92
CA LEU A 24 22.08 -44.35 20.86
C LEU A 24 21.73 -43.08 20.14
N SER A 25 22.58 -42.62 19.21
CA SER A 25 22.32 -41.41 18.40
C SER A 25 21.04 -41.56 17.57
N PHE A 26 20.81 -42.72 16.97
CA PHE A 26 19.58 -43.01 16.21
C PHE A 26 18.36 -42.96 17.10
N THR A 27 18.41 -43.65 18.26
CA THR A 27 17.29 -43.67 19.23
C THR A 27 16.95 -42.26 19.71
N VAL A 28 17.95 -41.45 20.08
CA VAL A 28 17.76 -40.05 20.47
C VAL A 28 17.10 -39.26 19.33
N THR A 29 17.56 -39.46 18.09
CA THR A 29 16.96 -38.79 16.91
C THR A 29 15.49 -39.18 16.73
N VAL A 30 15.14 -40.47 16.88
CA VAL A 30 13.75 -40.94 16.80
C VAL A 30 12.88 -40.28 17.88
N PHE A 31 13.37 -40.25 19.14
CA PHE A 31 12.63 -39.61 20.24
C PHE A 31 12.40 -38.10 20.01
N VAL A 32 13.43 -37.37 19.58
CA VAL A 32 13.33 -35.95 19.31
C VAL A 32 12.31 -35.68 18.20
N ARG A 33 12.33 -36.48 17.13
CA ARG A 33 11.35 -36.33 16.04
C ARG A 33 9.93 -36.71 16.46
N ALA A 34 9.76 -37.83 17.22
CA ALA A 34 8.48 -38.20 17.78
C ALA A 34 7.89 -37.11 18.71
N TYR A 35 8.75 -36.52 19.55
CA TYR A 35 8.35 -35.40 20.42
C TYR A 35 7.87 -34.18 19.61
N THR A 36 8.60 -33.84 18.54
CA THR A 36 8.22 -32.70 17.67
C THR A 36 6.87 -32.93 16.98
N LEU A 37 6.61 -34.18 16.54
CA LEU A 37 5.32 -34.52 15.91
C LEU A 37 4.15 -34.54 16.90
N ARG A 38 4.37 -34.86 18.18
CA ARG A 38 3.33 -34.83 19.24
C ARG A 38 3.03 -33.45 19.76
N ARG A 39 3.95 -32.49 19.60
CA ARG A 39 3.79 -31.15 20.15
C ARG A 39 2.67 -30.43 19.42
N PRO A 40 1.68 -29.87 20.13
CA PRO A 40 0.62 -29.11 19.49
C PRO A 40 1.21 -27.97 18.67
N LEU A 41 0.54 -27.65 17.56
CA LEU A 41 0.92 -26.53 16.71
C LEU A 41 0.71 -25.23 17.50
N PRO A 42 1.74 -24.44 17.78
CA PRO A 42 1.56 -23.17 18.42
C PRO A 42 0.79 -22.24 17.46
N GLN A 43 -0.23 -21.61 17.96
CA GLN A 43 -0.99 -20.54 17.29
C GLN A 43 -0.88 -19.26 18.14
N GLU A 44 0.33 -19.02 18.65
CA GLU A 44 0.59 -17.84 19.47
C GLU A 44 0.53 -16.57 18.63
N PRO A 45 0.00 -15.48 19.17
CA PRO A 45 0.07 -14.18 18.51
C PRO A 45 1.54 -13.77 18.29
N LEU A 46 1.84 -13.25 17.10
CA LEU A 46 3.16 -12.69 16.83
C LEU A 46 3.41 -11.45 17.69
N SER A 47 4.62 -11.33 18.22
CA SER A 47 5.08 -10.10 18.85
C SER A 47 5.11 -8.94 17.84
N GLN A 48 5.16 -7.71 18.31
CA GLN A 48 5.23 -6.51 17.44
C GLN A 48 6.46 -6.56 16.51
N ILE A 49 7.61 -7.03 17.00
CA ILE A 49 8.83 -7.17 16.20
C ILE A 49 8.63 -8.21 15.09
N GLN A 50 8.01 -9.35 15.39
CA GLN A 50 7.72 -10.40 14.41
C GLN A 50 6.70 -9.91 13.35
N LYS A 51 5.67 -9.14 13.75
CA LYS A 51 4.71 -8.51 12.82
C LYS A 51 5.42 -7.58 11.84
N GLN A 52 6.27 -6.68 12.34
CA GLN A 52 7.04 -5.75 11.50
C GLN A 52 8.00 -6.49 10.57
N SER A 53 8.67 -7.53 11.07
CA SER A 53 9.56 -8.36 10.24
C SER A 53 8.77 -9.08 9.15
N LEU A 54 7.62 -9.67 9.47
CA LEU A 54 6.75 -10.32 8.49
C LEU A 54 6.25 -9.33 7.43
N GLU A 55 5.77 -8.15 7.84
CA GLU A 55 5.34 -7.10 6.91
C GLU A 55 6.49 -6.65 6.00
N THR A 56 7.70 -6.49 6.55
CA THR A 56 8.89 -6.12 5.77
C THR A 56 9.21 -7.18 4.73
N VAL A 57 9.27 -8.45 5.13
CA VAL A 57 9.55 -9.58 4.22
C VAL A 57 8.47 -9.67 3.14
N LEU A 58 7.20 -9.57 3.51
CA LEU A 58 6.09 -9.65 2.57
C LEU A 58 6.08 -8.46 1.58
N ASN A 59 6.41 -7.26 2.03
CA ASN A 59 6.50 -6.08 1.17
C ASN A 59 7.71 -6.13 0.23
N GLN A 60 8.83 -6.74 0.66
CA GLN A 60 9.97 -6.96 -0.21
C GLN A 60 9.72 -8.05 -1.26
N ALA A 61 9.06 -9.14 -0.87
CA ALA A 61 8.75 -10.25 -1.78
C ALA A 61 7.61 -9.93 -2.77
N TYR A 62 6.68 -9.05 -2.38
CA TYR A 62 5.51 -8.67 -3.14
C TYR A 62 5.27 -7.16 -3.06
N PRO A 63 6.12 -6.33 -3.70
CA PRO A 63 6.02 -4.86 -3.60
C PRO A 63 4.70 -4.30 -4.14
N GLU A 64 4.03 -5.03 -5.05
CA GLU A 64 2.71 -4.68 -5.60
C GLU A 64 1.53 -4.96 -4.65
N ARG A 65 1.77 -5.55 -3.47
CA ARG A 65 0.68 -5.94 -2.54
C ARG A 65 -0.19 -4.78 -2.11
N THR A 66 0.40 -3.61 -1.91
CA THR A 66 -0.33 -2.42 -1.47
C THR A 66 -1.13 -1.79 -2.60
N ALA A 67 -0.65 -1.89 -3.84
CA ALA A 67 -1.38 -1.41 -5.02
C ALA A 67 -2.48 -2.37 -5.50
N LEU A 68 -2.39 -3.66 -5.15
CA LEU A 68 -3.32 -4.66 -5.64
C LEU A 68 -4.74 -4.42 -5.14
N LEU A 69 -5.65 -4.11 -6.08
CA LEU A 69 -7.08 -4.07 -5.83
C LEU A 69 -7.70 -5.43 -6.06
N ARG A 70 -8.71 -5.77 -5.26
CA ARG A 70 -9.40 -7.05 -5.30
C ARG A 70 -10.89 -6.83 -5.33
N PRO A 71 -11.65 -7.66 -6.07
CA PRO A 71 -13.09 -7.70 -5.88
C PRO A 71 -13.40 -8.12 -4.43
N LEU A 72 -14.59 -7.77 -3.96
CA LEU A 72 -15.09 -8.37 -2.72
C LEU A 72 -15.11 -9.89 -2.88
N PRO A 73 -14.62 -10.66 -1.90
CA PRO A 73 -14.51 -12.11 -2.00
C PRO A 73 -15.87 -12.84 -1.89
N TYR A 74 -16.96 -12.09 -1.83
CA TYR A 74 -18.34 -12.56 -1.76
C TYR A 74 -19.25 -11.66 -2.61
N PRO A 75 -20.35 -12.20 -3.18
CA PRO A 75 -21.29 -11.39 -3.95
C PRO A 75 -22.05 -10.42 -3.05
N VAL A 76 -22.15 -9.16 -3.49
CA VAL A 76 -23.03 -8.12 -2.96
C VAL A 76 -23.99 -7.68 -4.06
N ASN A 77 -25.16 -7.21 -3.69
CA ASN A 77 -26.04 -6.56 -4.66
C ASN A 77 -25.34 -5.27 -5.13
N PRO A 78 -25.25 -5.02 -6.44
CA PRO A 78 -24.69 -3.79 -6.94
C PRO A 78 -25.40 -2.58 -6.33
N ALA A 79 -24.64 -1.62 -5.84
CA ALA A 79 -25.21 -0.37 -5.37
C ALA A 79 -25.72 0.45 -6.57
N VAL A 80 -26.92 0.97 -6.45
CA VAL A 80 -27.48 1.93 -7.41
C VAL A 80 -27.26 3.31 -6.82
N LEU A 81 -26.11 3.94 -7.16
CA LEU A 81 -25.74 5.27 -6.72
C LEU A 81 -25.93 6.26 -7.86
N ASP A 82 -26.38 7.48 -7.53
CA ASP A 82 -26.49 8.59 -8.48
C ASP A 82 -25.12 9.27 -8.68
N VAL A 83 -24.17 8.57 -9.27
CA VAL A 83 -22.82 9.09 -9.57
C VAL A 83 -22.83 9.74 -10.95
N ARG A 84 -22.51 11.03 -11.03
CA ARG A 84 -22.53 11.85 -12.25
C ARG A 84 -21.26 11.69 -13.09
N ALA A 85 -20.11 11.41 -12.45
CA ALA A 85 -18.85 11.14 -13.13
C ALA A 85 -18.98 9.95 -14.09
N ARG A 86 -18.25 10.01 -15.21
CA ARG A 86 -18.23 8.93 -16.22
C ARG A 86 -17.63 7.64 -15.68
N SER A 87 -16.60 7.77 -14.87
CA SER A 87 -15.88 6.66 -14.25
C SER A 87 -15.73 6.90 -12.75
N ALA A 88 -15.94 5.84 -11.95
CA ALA A 88 -15.80 5.92 -10.51
C ALA A 88 -15.40 4.57 -9.90
N ILE A 89 -14.69 4.62 -8.78
CA ILE A 89 -14.36 3.46 -7.97
C ILE A 89 -14.26 3.86 -6.50
N ALA A 90 -14.64 2.98 -5.59
CA ALA A 90 -14.37 3.10 -4.15
C ALA A 90 -13.66 1.86 -3.64
N VAL A 91 -12.63 2.05 -2.83
CA VAL A 91 -11.80 0.97 -2.30
C VAL A 91 -11.52 1.17 -0.81
N ASN A 92 -11.46 0.08 -0.08
CA ASN A 92 -10.95 0.09 1.28
C ASN A 92 -9.41 0.09 1.24
N ILE A 93 -8.76 1.09 1.86
CA ILE A 93 -7.30 1.24 1.81
C ILE A 93 -6.60 0.08 2.54
N GLN A 94 -7.12 -0.37 3.70
CA GLN A 94 -6.47 -1.36 4.52
C GLN A 94 -6.39 -2.74 3.86
N ASN A 95 -7.42 -3.14 3.11
CA ASN A 95 -7.51 -4.49 2.54
C ASN A 95 -7.51 -4.54 1.00
N GLY A 96 -7.66 -3.40 0.33
CA GLY A 96 -7.67 -3.30 -1.14
C GLY A 96 -8.96 -3.78 -1.80
N CYS A 97 -10.03 -4.07 -1.04
CA CYS A 97 -11.30 -4.48 -1.61
C CYS A 97 -11.97 -3.34 -2.37
N VAL A 98 -12.43 -3.65 -3.58
CA VAL A 98 -13.27 -2.74 -4.38
C VAL A 98 -14.71 -2.85 -3.86
N LEU A 99 -15.21 -1.75 -3.30
CA LEU A 99 -16.55 -1.68 -2.71
C LEU A 99 -17.60 -1.26 -3.75
N TYR A 100 -17.24 -0.37 -4.66
CA TYR A 100 -18.06 0.15 -5.74
C TYR A 100 -17.23 0.42 -6.98
N GLU A 101 -17.80 0.23 -8.16
CA GLU A 101 -17.19 0.62 -9.43
C GLU A 101 -18.23 0.97 -10.50
N LYS A 102 -17.87 1.93 -11.35
CA LYS A 102 -18.62 2.36 -12.53
C LYS A 102 -17.62 2.70 -13.61
N ASN A 103 -17.62 1.97 -14.73
CA ASN A 103 -16.69 2.19 -15.84
C ASN A 103 -15.23 2.43 -15.41
N ALA A 104 -14.77 1.73 -14.35
CA ALA A 104 -13.51 2.04 -13.67
C ALA A 104 -12.26 1.86 -14.55
N ASP A 105 -12.38 1.20 -15.68
CA ASP A 105 -11.31 0.92 -16.65
C ASP A 105 -11.32 1.86 -17.88
N GLU A 106 -12.20 2.88 -17.92
CA GLU A 106 -12.19 3.91 -18.95
C GLU A 106 -10.93 4.77 -18.82
N ILE A 107 -10.21 4.92 -19.96
CA ILE A 107 -9.01 5.76 -20.00
C ILE A 107 -9.44 7.23 -20.05
N ILE A 108 -9.06 7.98 -19.01
CA ILE A 108 -9.34 9.41 -18.87
C ILE A 108 -8.06 10.10 -18.42
N PRO A 109 -7.72 11.29 -18.97
CA PRO A 109 -6.59 12.06 -18.47
C PRO A 109 -6.74 12.36 -16.97
N PRO A 110 -5.72 12.10 -16.14
CA PRO A 110 -5.78 12.34 -14.69
C PRO A 110 -5.83 13.82 -14.33
N ALA A 111 -5.46 14.69 -15.25
CA ALA A 111 -5.23 16.10 -14.99
C ALA A 111 -4.30 16.25 -13.76
N SER A 112 -4.54 17.21 -12.87
CA SER A 112 -3.68 17.45 -11.70
C SER A 112 -3.65 16.32 -10.66
N MET A 113 -4.40 15.23 -10.82
CA MET A 113 -4.15 14.02 -10.00
C MET A 113 -2.79 13.39 -10.31
N THR A 114 -2.17 13.71 -11.46
CA THR A 114 -0.77 13.41 -11.81
C THR A 114 0.20 13.79 -10.68
N LYS A 115 -0.06 14.88 -9.96
CA LYS A 115 0.79 15.37 -8.87
C LYS A 115 0.90 14.42 -7.67
N LEU A 116 -0.01 13.46 -7.54
CA LEU A 116 0.13 12.39 -6.56
C LEU A 116 1.37 11.52 -6.85
N PHE A 117 1.66 11.24 -8.15
CA PHE A 117 2.88 10.55 -8.55
C PHE A 117 4.13 11.40 -8.31
N VAL A 118 4.04 12.72 -8.52
CA VAL A 118 5.14 13.65 -8.18
C VAL A 118 5.46 13.53 -6.69
N MET A 119 4.46 13.65 -5.83
CA MET A 119 4.64 13.54 -4.38
C MET A 119 5.18 12.15 -3.98
N TYR A 120 4.69 11.08 -4.59
CA TYR A 120 5.19 9.73 -4.35
C TYR A 120 6.69 9.60 -4.65
N VAL A 121 7.15 10.10 -5.79
CA VAL A 121 8.58 10.08 -6.17
C VAL A 121 9.42 10.84 -5.14
N VAL A 122 8.94 11.98 -4.66
CA VAL A 122 9.63 12.76 -3.62
C VAL A 122 9.70 12.00 -2.30
N PHE A 123 8.59 11.40 -1.86
CA PHE A 123 8.56 10.59 -0.62
C PHE A 123 9.49 9.37 -0.71
N GLU A 124 9.61 8.74 -1.89
CA GLU A 124 10.58 7.68 -2.13
C GLU A 124 12.03 8.18 -1.91
N GLU A 125 12.37 9.40 -2.36
CA GLU A 125 13.69 9.98 -2.16
C GLU A 125 13.93 10.40 -0.71
N ILE A 126 12.92 10.94 -0.03
CA ILE A 126 12.99 11.24 1.41
C ILE A 126 13.26 9.94 2.20
N LYS A 127 12.56 8.86 1.87
CA LYS A 127 12.75 7.54 2.51
C LYS A 127 14.14 6.97 2.29
N LYS A 128 14.78 7.25 1.14
CA LYS A 128 16.18 6.89 0.86
C LYS A 128 17.17 7.79 1.57
N GLY A 129 16.75 8.94 2.09
CA GLY A 129 17.61 9.94 2.71
C GLY A 129 18.42 10.79 1.72
N THR A 130 18.02 10.80 0.43
CA THR A 130 18.68 11.59 -0.62
C THR A 130 18.25 13.05 -0.59
N VAL A 131 17.06 13.33 -0.10
CA VAL A 131 16.50 14.67 0.09
C VAL A 131 15.75 14.78 1.41
N SER A 132 15.54 16.02 1.88
CA SER A 132 14.83 16.34 3.10
C SER A 132 13.74 17.38 2.85
N LEU A 133 12.65 17.34 3.60
CA LEU A 133 11.61 18.37 3.54
C LEU A 133 12.14 19.79 3.80
N LYS A 134 13.27 19.90 4.52
CA LYS A 134 13.90 21.20 4.87
C LYS A 134 14.88 21.70 3.81
N ASP A 135 15.14 20.92 2.77
CA ASP A 135 16.06 21.36 1.72
C ASP A 135 15.51 22.59 1.01
N THR A 136 16.37 23.57 0.79
CA THR A 136 16.05 24.73 -0.05
C THR A 136 16.17 24.31 -1.50
N VAL A 137 15.10 24.50 -2.26
CA VAL A 137 15.00 24.10 -3.65
C VAL A 137 15.31 25.27 -4.56
N PRO A 138 16.29 25.15 -5.49
CA PRO A 138 16.51 26.13 -6.54
C PRO A 138 15.26 26.28 -7.43
N LEU A 139 14.94 27.50 -7.83
CA LEU A 139 13.84 27.81 -8.72
C LEU A 139 14.36 28.22 -10.10
N PRO A 140 14.49 27.30 -11.06
CA PRO A 140 14.86 27.65 -12.43
C PRO A 140 13.72 28.45 -13.08
N PRO A 141 14.02 29.33 -14.07
CA PRO A 141 13.01 30.16 -14.73
C PRO A 141 11.82 29.35 -15.27
N GLU A 142 12.03 28.13 -15.70
CA GLU A 142 11.00 27.21 -16.20
C GLU A 142 9.96 26.85 -15.13
N SER A 143 10.28 27.02 -13.84
CA SER A 143 9.36 26.81 -12.73
C SER A 143 8.65 28.09 -12.25
N TRP A 144 8.94 29.27 -12.83
CA TRP A 144 8.28 30.49 -12.39
C TRP A 144 6.84 30.56 -12.90
N ALA A 145 5.95 31.08 -12.06
CA ALA A 145 4.54 31.17 -12.36
C ALA A 145 4.24 31.93 -13.68
N CYS A 146 5.02 32.98 -13.98
CA CYS A 146 4.87 33.76 -15.22
C CYS A 146 5.20 32.96 -16.50
N ASN A 147 5.94 31.87 -16.38
CA ASN A 147 6.33 31.03 -17.51
C ASN A 147 5.48 29.77 -17.67
N MET A 148 4.50 29.58 -16.77
CA MET A 148 3.57 28.46 -16.87
C MET A 148 2.54 28.68 -18.00
N PRO A 149 2.08 27.58 -18.64
CA PRO A 149 1.03 27.66 -19.66
C PRO A 149 -0.22 28.39 -19.15
N PRO A 150 -1.00 29.04 -20.05
CA PRO A 150 -2.26 29.69 -19.67
C PRO A 150 -3.21 28.76 -18.91
N HIS A 151 -3.97 29.32 -17.97
CA HIS A 151 -4.93 28.57 -17.12
C HIS A 151 -4.29 27.52 -16.18
N SER A 152 -2.97 27.55 -16.00
CA SER A 152 -2.28 26.70 -15.01
C SER A 152 -2.74 27.05 -13.59
N SER A 153 -2.95 26.03 -12.76
CA SER A 153 -2.99 26.22 -11.30
C SER A 153 -1.57 26.53 -10.80
N LEU A 154 -1.43 27.52 -9.93
CA LEU A 154 -0.14 28.07 -9.53
C LEU A 154 0.02 28.13 -8.01
N MET A 155 1.21 27.86 -7.53
CA MET A 155 1.65 28.21 -6.18
C MET A 155 2.15 29.67 -6.13
N PHE A 156 2.46 30.27 -7.29
CA PHE A 156 3.06 31.57 -7.50
C PHE A 156 4.54 31.63 -7.16
N LEU A 157 5.30 30.64 -7.64
CA LEU A 157 6.76 30.68 -7.63
C LEU A 157 7.27 31.81 -8.51
N GLY A 158 8.33 32.48 -8.07
CA GLY A 158 8.93 33.61 -8.79
C GLY A 158 10.42 33.76 -8.50
N LYS A 159 11.02 34.71 -9.22
CA LYS A 159 12.42 35.02 -9.14
C LYS A 159 12.85 35.43 -7.72
N ASN A 160 14.03 34.97 -7.30
CA ASN A 160 14.67 35.27 -6.02
C ASN A 160 13.90 34.81 -4.77
N GLN A 161 12.85 34.00 -4.91
CA GLN A 161 12.20 33.40 -3.76
C GLN A 161 13.04 32.25 -3.18
N ILE A 162 12.94 32.05 -1.87
CA ILE A 162 13.57 30.98 -1.12
C ILE A 162 12.46 30.02 -0.70
N VAL A 163 12.46 28.81 -1.22
CA VAL A 163 11.42 27.82 -0.98
C VAL A 163 12.02 26.50 -0.52
N THR A 164 11.35 25.86 0.43
CA THR A 164 11.71 24.51 0.88
C THR A 164 10.94 23.44 0.11
N LEU A 165 11.44 22.19 0.12
CA LEU A 165 10.76 21.06 -0.47
C LEU A 165 9.38 20.82 0.21
N GLU A 166 9.28 21.03 1.53
CA GLU A 166 7.99 20.97 2.25
C GLU A 166 6.96 21.97 1.71
N GLU A 167 7.41 23.19 1.42
CA GLU A 167 6.53 24.23 0.88
C GLU A 167 6.08 23.91 -0.54
N LEU A 168 6.96 23.33 -1.37
CA LEU A 168 6.58 22.87 -2.71
C LEU A 168 5.57 21.75 -2.65
N LEU A 169 5.75 20.74 -1.77
CA LEU A 169 4.76 19.67 -1.57
C LEU A 169 3.42 20.22 -1.07
N THR A 170 3.45 21.24 -0.20
CA THR A 170 2.24 21.95 0.23
C THR A 170 1.56 22.64 -0.95
N GLY A 171 2.32 23.30 -1.81
CA GLY A 171 1.82 23.93 -3.04
C GLY A 171 1.20 22.91 -4.01
N LEU A 172 1.80 21.73 -4.16
CA LEU A 172 1.24 20.63 -4.97
C LEU A 172 -0.11 20.15 -4.42
N ALA A 173 -0.20 19.94 -3.12
CA ALA A 173 -1.39 19.37 -2.48
C ALA A 173 -2.55 20.39 -2.38
N VAL A 174 -2.28 21.62 -1.98
CA VAL A 174 -3.28 22.65 -1.68
C VAL A 174 -3.63 23.46 -2.92
N CYS A 175 -2.63 24.10 -3.51
CA CYS A 175 -2.80 25.02 -4.65
C CYS A 175 -2.85 24.28 -5.99
N SER A 176 -2.46 23.02 -6.01
CA SER A 176 -2.30 22.27 -7.25
C SER A 176 -1.27 22.90 -8.21
N GLY A 177 -0.21 23.56 -7.68
CA GLY A 177 0.75 24.35 -8.43
C GLY A 177 1.46 23.56 -9.53
N ASN A 178 1.33 23.99 -10.79
CA ASN A 178 2.10 23.44 -11.91
C ASN A 178 3.56 23.87 -11.81
N ASP A 179 3.78 25.12 -11.44
CA ASP A 179 5.08 25.72 -11.13
C ASP A 179 5.83 24.89 -10.06
N ALA A 180 5.17 24.51 -8.98
CA ALA A 180 5.73 23.62 -7.96
C ALA A 180 6.09 22.24 -8.51
N ALA A 181 5.30 21.66 -9.42
CA ALA A 181 5.59 20.37 -10.03
C ALA A 181 6.85 20.43 -10.91
N TYR A 182 7.07 21.55 -11.62
CA TYR A 182 8.28 21.78 -12.43
C TYR A 182 9.52 21.94 -11.53
N ALA A 183 9.42 22.76 -10.47
CA ALA A 183 10.52 22.95 -9.52
C ALA A 183 10.95 21.64 -8.87
N VAL A 184 9.98 20.81 -8.45
CA VAL A 184 10.25 19.50 -7.88
C VAL A 184 10.90 18.56 -8.89
N ALA A 185 10.42 18.52 -10.13
CA ALA A 185 10.98 17.66 -11.17
C ALA A 185 12.45 18.00 -11.46
N ASP A 186 12.77 19.28 -11.56
CA ASP A 186 14.15 19.77 -11.75
C ASP A 186 15.04 19.41 -10.56
N TYR A 187 14.59 19.69 -9.33
CA TYR A 187 15.35 19.44 -8.12
C TYR A 187 15.66 17.96 -7.89
N ILE A 188 14.69 17.09 -8.10
CA ILE A 188 14.83 15.64 -7.81
C ILE A 188 15.64 14.91 -8.87
N CYS A 189 15.53 15.31 -10.15
CA CYS A 189 16.10 14.56 -11.27
C CYS A 189 16.97 15.40 -12.21
N GLY A 190 17.14 16.70 -11.97
CA GLY A 190 17.87 17.60 -12.87
C GLY A 190 17.16 17.88 -14.18
N GLY A 191 15.84 17.69 -14.24
CA GLY A 191 15.02 18.01 -15.40
C GLY A 191 13.78 17.14 -15.59
N MET A 192 12.87 17.62 -16.43
CA MET A 192 11.56 17.04 -16.63
C MET A 192 11.60 15.63 -17.20
N ASP A 193 12.38 15.36 -18.24
CA ASP A 193 12.40 14.05 -18.93
C ASP A 193 12.83 12.92 -17.99
N ALA A 194 13.88 13.16 -17.19
CA ALA A 194 14.37 12.19 -16.22
C ALA A 194 13.31 11.93 -15.12
N PHE A 195 12.60 12.99 -14.70
CA PHE A 195 11.54 12.86 -13.69
C PHE A 195 10.32 12.09 -14.22
N ILE A 196 9.88 12.37 -15.46
CA ILE A 196 8.83 11.62 -16.15
C ILE A 196 9.20 10.14 -16.25
N GLY A 197 10.45 9.84 -16.62
CA GLY A 197 10.97 8.48 -16.63
C GLY A 197 10.78 7.76 -15.30
N ARG A 198 10.99 8.45 -14.19
CA ARG A 198 10.75 7.89 -12.83
C ARG A 198 9.28 7.70 -12.50
N MET A 199 8.42 8.63 -12.89
CA MET A 199 6.97 8.50 -12.71
C MET A 199 6.45 7.28 -13.47
N ASN A 200 6.85 7.10 -14.72
CA ASN A 200 6.47 5.96 -15.56
C ASN A 200 7.04 4.64 -15.02
N ALA A 201 8.28 4.63 -14.54
CA ALA A 201 8.87 3.45 -13.89
C ALA A 201 8.12 3.05 -12.60
N ALA A 202 7.61 4.03 -11.83
CA ALA A 202 6.77 3.76 -10.68
C ALA A 202 5.42 3.14 -11.08
N ALA A 203 4.80 3.65 -12.15
CA ALA A 203 3.56 3.07 -12.69
C ALA A 203 3.77 1.64 -13.18
N GLU A 204 4.84 1.37 -13.94
CA GLU A 204 5.21 0.05 -14.44
C GLU A 204 5.46 -0.94 -13.30
N LYS A 205 6.25 -0.54 -12.29
CA LYS A 205 6.53 -1.35 -11.09
C LYS A 205 5.26 -1.79 -10.35
N LEU A 206 4.22 -0.95 -10.37
CA LEU A 206 2.92 -1.23 -9.76
C LEU A 206 1.94 -1.95 -10.70
N GLY A 207 2.37 -2.29 -11.92
CA GLY A 207 1.53 -2.97 -12.91
C GLY A 207 0.43 -2.10 -13.51
N LEU A 208 0.57 -0.77 -13.50
CA LEU A 208 -0.42 0.18 -14.01
C LEU A 208 -0.23 0.37 -15.53
N THR A 209 -0.81 -0.54 -16.31
CA THR A 209 -0.54 -0.68 -17.76
C THR A 209 -1.21 0.39 -18.63
N LYS A 210 -2.22 1.09 -18.10
CA LYS A 210 -2.96 2.17 -18.78
C LYS A 210 -2.54 3.56 -18.27
N THR A 211 -1.64 3.61 -17.28
CA THR A 211 -1.12 4.85 -16.70
C THR A 211 0.18 5.23 -17.37
N HIS A 212 0.22 6.42 -17.98
CA HIS A 212 1.40 6.95 -18.64
C HIS A 212 1.47 8.48 -18.51
N PHE A 213 2.67 9.01 -18.31
CA PHE A 213 2.93 10.43 -18.13
C PHE A 213 3.87 10.97 -19.19
N VAL A 214 3.57 12.15 -19.70
CA VAL A 214 4.42 12.92 -20.61
C VAL A 214 4.92 14.23 -19.98
N GLU A 215 4.33 14.61 -18.82
CA GLU A 215 4.77 15.76 -18.00
C GLU A 215 4.27 15.59 -16.56
N SER A 216 4.77 16.39 -15.61
CA SER A 216 4.57 16.20 -14.17
C SER A 216 3.36 16.92 -13.57
N SER A 217 2.78 17.88 -14.27
CA SER A 217 1.74 18.76 -13.70
C SER A 217 0.30 18.26 -13.93
N GLY A 218 0.10 17.43 -14.95
CA GLY A 218 -1.22 16.98 -15.41
C GLY A 218 -1.92 18.01 -16.30
N TYR A 219 -1.17 18.94 -16.87
CA TYR A 219 -1.70 19.92 -17.84
C TYR A 219 -1.99 19.29 -19.21
N SER A 220 -1.22 18.26 -19.59
CA SER A 220 -1.36 17.60 -20.88
C SER A 220 -2.46 16.53 -20.86
N GLU A 221 -3.32 16.54 -21.88
CA GLU A 221 -4.30 15.48 -22.15
C GLU A 221 -3.66 14.13 -22.52
N LYS A 222 -2.35 14.12 -22.82
CA LYS A 222 -1.57 12.92 -23.14
C LYS A 222 -1.14 12.13 -21.92
N ASN A 223 -1.25 12.70 -20.71
CA ASN A 223 -1.20 11.90 -19.50
C ASN A 223 -2.45 11.03 -19.44
N THR A 224 -2.29 9.74 -19.24
CA THR A 224 -3.40 8.78 -19.22
C THR A 224 -3.44 7.98 -17.94
N THR A 225 -4.64 7.59 -17.52
CA THR A 225 -4.88 6.63 -16.44
C THR A 225 -6.33 6.11 -16.52
N THR A 226 -6.72 5.28 -15.54
CA THR A 226 -8.10 4.88 -15.30
C THR A 226 -8.44 5.11 -13.84
N ALA A 227 -9.73 5.18 -13.49
CA ALA A 227 -10.12 5.30 -12.08
C ALA A 227 -9.59 4.13 -11.24
N ARG A 228 -9.57 2.91 -11.80
CA ARG A 228 -9.01 1.72 -11.15
C ARG A 228 -7.51 1.86 -10.88
N GLU A 229 -6.73 2.23 -11.88
CA GLU A 229 -5.28 2.34 -11.72
C GLU A 229 -4.89 3.52 -10.82
N MET A 230 -5.60 4.63 -10.93
CA MET A 230 -5.43 5.76 -10.01
C MET A 230 -5.78 5.39 -8.57
N ALA A 231 -6.83 4.58 -8.35
CA ALA A 231 -7.18 4.10 -7.01
C ALA A 231 -6.14 3.10 -6.48
N ALA A 232 -5.64 2.19 -7.32
CA ALA A 232 -4.57 1.27 -6.96
C ALA A 232 -3.31 2.04 -6.51
N PHE A 233 -2.91 3.03 -7.30
CA PHE A 233 -1.79 3.89 -6.98
C PHE A 233 -2.02 4.72 -5.71
N ALA A 234 -3.15 5.42 -5.60
CA ALA A 234 -3.44 6.28 -4.46
C ALA A 234 -3.53 5.47 -3.15
N ARG A 235 -4.08 4.24 -3.21
CA ARG A 235 -4.04 3.31 -2.09
C ARG A 235 -2.60 2.98 -1.68
N HIS A 236 -1.74 2.62 -2.65
CA HIS A 236 -0.32 2.33 -2.41
C HIS A 236 0.40 3.54 -1.80
N TYR A 237 0.16 4.72 -2.34
CA TYR A 237 0.75 5.97 -1.85
C TYR A 237 0.38 6.24 -0.39
N VAL A 238 -0.91 6.19 -0.06
CA VAL A 238 -1.41 6.46 1.29
C VAL A 238 -0.99 5.37 2.29
N ASP A 239 -0.96 4.10 1.89
CA ASP A 239 -0.52 3.00 2.76
C ASP A 239 1.00 3.04 3.02
N THR A 240 1.78 3.50 2.02
CA THR A 240 3.26 3.58 2.13
C THR A 240 3.72 4.83 2.87
N PHE A 241 3.00 5.95 2.71
CA PHE A 241 3.33 7.27 3.25
C PHE A 241 2.10 7.90 3.91
N PRO A 242 1.53 7.27 4.97
CA PRO A 242 0.30 7.76 5.61
C PRO A 242 0.42 9.16 6.19
N GLU A 243 1.63 9.58 6.58
CA GLU A 243 1.95 10.92 7.06
C GLU A 243 1.66 12.02 6.02
N SER A 244 1.64 11.69 4.72
CA SER A 244 1.32 12.62 3.64
C SER A 244 -0.06 13.25 3.79
N LEU A 245 -1.02 12.49 4.34
CA LEU A 245 -2.38 12.99 4.60
C LEU A 245 -2.34 14.16 5.59
N SER A 246 -1.74 13.98 6.75
CA SER A 246 -1.69 14.99 7.80
C SER A 246 -0.74 16.14 7.49
N LEU A 247 0.37 15.87 6.82
CA LEU A 247 1.36 16.90 6.47
C LEU A 247 0.90 17.83 5.37
N PHE A 248 0.19 17.31 4.36
CA PHE A 248 -0.09 18.06 3.12
C PHE A 248 -1.55 18.03 2.70
N HIS A 249 -2.15 16.85 2.52
CA HIS A 249 -3.43 16.72 1.84
C HIS A 249 -4.63 17.24 2.64
N SER A 250 -4.57 17.22 3.97
CA SER A 250 -5.62 17.71 4.86
C SER A 250 -5.56 19.22 5.13
N ARG A 251 -4.55 19.93 4.62
CA ARG A 251 -4.43 21.37 4.82
C ARG A 251 -5.54 22.09 4.07
N LEU A 252 -6.30 22.94 4.77
CA LEU A 252 -7.46 23.65 4.22
C LEU A 252 -7.07 24.80 3.29
N SER A 253 -5.90 25.39 3.51
CA SER A 253 -5.41 26.54 2.74
C SER A 253 -3.91 26.70 2.87
N TYR A 254 -3.35 27.51 1.98
CA TYR A 254 -1.96 27.91 1.99
C TYR A 254 -1.79 29.35 1.52
N THR A 255 -0.88 30.09 2.13
CA THR A 255 -0.50 31.44 1.69
C THR A 255 0.95 31.43 1.27
N TYR A 256 1.24 31.81 0.03
CA TYR A 256 2.60 31.86 -0.52
C TYR A 256 2.75 33.02 -1.51
N PRO A 257 3.93 33.70 -1.58
CA PRO A 257 5.06 33.58 -0.65
C PRO A 257 4.75 34.22 0.72
N GLN A 258 5.47 33.74 1.75
CA GLN A 258 5.49 34.36 3.06
C GLN A 258 6.76 35.24 3.20
N GLU A 259 6.93 35.91 4.36
CA GLU A 259 8.08 36.79 4.61
C GLU A 259 9.43 36.10 4.44
N HIS A 260 9.54 34.88 4.96
CA HIS A 260 10.79 34.11 4.91
C HIS A 260 11.13 33.59 3.50
N ASN A 261 10.12 33.52 2.61
CA ASN A 261 10.35 33.12 1.21
C ASN A 261 10.92 34.25 0.36
N LEU A 262 10.88 35.49 0.85
CA LEU A 262 11.37 36.64 0.11
C LEU A 262 12.90 36.78 0.21
N ALA A 263 13.49 37.33 -0.82
CA ALA A 263 14.88 37.74 -0.77
C ALA A 263 15.08 38.75 0.39
N PRO A 264 16.27 38.76 1.03
CA PRO A 264 16.53 39.65 2.19
C PRO A 264 16.20 41.11 1.93
N GLU A 265 16.47 41.60 0.71
CA GLU A 265 16.21 42.97 0.28
C GLU A 265 14.73 43.32 0.16
N ASP A 266 13.83 42.34 0.08
CA ASP A 266 12.37 42.55 -0.08
C ASP A 266 11.60 42.41 1.23
N ARG A 267 12.27 41.89 2.28
CA ARG A 267 11.63 41.70 3.57
C ARG A 267 11.32 43.01 4.24
N GLY A 268 10.14 43.08 4.90
CA GLY A 268 9.67 44.28 5.60
C GLY A 268 9.21 45.42 4.69
N LYS A 269 9.22 45.24 3.36
CA LYS A 269 8.69 46.26 2.42
C LYS A 269 7.18 46.10 2.22
N PRO A 270 6.46 47.22 1.85
CA PRO A 270 5.07 47.13 1.42
C PRO A 270 4.89 46.14 0.27
N ARG A 271 3.89 45.29 0.37
CA ARG A 271 3.62 44.21 -0.59
C ARG A 271 2.35 44.53 -1.39
N ALA A 272 2.39 45.50 -2.28
CA ALA A 272 1.37 45.72 -3.28
C ALA A 272 1.89 45.18 -4.62
N GLN A 273 1.12 44.34 -5.28
CA GLN A 273 1.49 43.76 -6.57
C GLN A 273 0.35 43.86 -7.55
N ASP A 274 0.64 44.35 -8.74
CA ASP A 274 -0.30 44.48 -9.83
C ASP A 274 -0.14 43.30 -10.81
N PHE A 275 -1.22 42.56 -10.99
CA PHE A 275 -1.31 41.45 -11.94
C PHE A 275 -2.08 41.83 -13.23
N SER A 276 -2.41 43.09 -13.43
CA SER A 276 -3.19 43.57 -14.59
C SER A 276 -2.50 43.38 -15.94
N GLN A 277 -1.16 43.31 -15.91
CA GLN A 277 -0.31 43.06 -17.10
C GLN A 277 0.16 41.60 -17.20
N GLY A 278 -0.44 40.70 -16.40
CA GLY A 278 -0.01 39.30 -16.28
C GLY A 278 0.74 39.02 -14.98
N ILE A 279 1.22 37.81 -14.85
CA ILE A 279 1.96 37.36 -13.66
C ILE A 279 3.42 37.87 -13.80
N PRO A 280 3.93 38.68 -12.85
CA PRO A 280 5.29 39.16 -12.89
C PRO A 280 6.31 38.08 -12.51
N GLU A 281 7.57 38.20 -12.98
CA GLU A 281 8.65 37.31 -12.58
C GLU A 281 8.95 37.39 -11.06
N HIS A 282 8.82 38.59 -10.49
CA HIS A 282 9.14 38.88 -9.11
C HIS A 282 7.85 39.03 -8.29
N ILE A 283 7.54 38.03 -7.49
CA ILE A 283 6.31 37.97 -6.69
C ILE A 283 6.67 38.08 -5.21
N THR A 284 6.20 39.13 -4.55
CA THR A 284 6.44 39.41 -3.13
C THR A 284 5.18 39.42 -2.28
N MET A 285 4.00 39.59 -2.89
CA MET A 285 2.73 39.57 -2.20
C MET A 285 2.30 38.14 -1.86
N GLY A 286 1.95 37.86 -0.61
CA GLY A 286 1.37 36.60 -0.20
C GLY A 286 -0.03 36.40 -0.75
N ILE A 287 -0.21 35.31 -1.50
CA ILE A 287 -1.48 34.95 -2.14
C ILE A 287 -2.12 33.82 -1.35
N TYR A 288 -3.26 34.09 -0.73
CA TYR A 288 -4.04 33.09 0.00
C TYR A 288 -4.83 32.22 -0.96
N GLN A 289 -4.70 30.91 -0.84
CA GLN A 289 -5.42 29.93 -1.65
C GLN A 289 -6.04 28.85 -0.77
N LYS A 290 -7.30 28.54 -1.05
CA LYS A 290 -7.99 27.38 -0.43
C LYS A 290 -7.55 26.09 -1.13
N ASN A 291 -7.58 24.97 -0.39
CA ASN A 291 -7.41 23.68 -1.00
C ASN A 291 -8.48 23.44 -2.10
N THR A 292 -8.04 22.88 -3.21
CA THR A 292 -8.93 22.61 -4.36
C THR A 292 -9.95 21.50 -4.11
N ASN A 293 -9.77 20.70 -3.05
CA ASN A 293 -10.74 19.68 -2.65
C ASN A 293 -11.91 20.32 -1.88
N PRO A 294 -13.13 20.40 -2.46
CA PRO A 294 -14.25 21.12 -1.86
C PRO A 294 -14.88 20.39 -0.66
N LEU A 295 -14.48 19.13 -0.41
CA LEU A 295 -15.01 18.30 0.68
C LEU A 295 -14.17 18.41 1.97
N LEU A 296 -12.96 18.97 1.91
CA LEU A 296 -12.15 19.22 3.10
C LEU A 296 -12.84 20.23 4.03
N GLY A 297 -12.96 19.85 5.31
CA GLY A 297 -13.60 20.66 6.34
C GLY A 297 -15.15 20.68 6.26
N THR A 298 -15.75 19.95 5.31
CA THR A 298 -17.21 19.87 5.15
C THR A 298 -17.75 18.46 5.29
N LEU A 299 -17.08 17.46 4.73
CA LEU A 299 -17.46 16.05 4.88
C LEU A 299 -16.67 15.42 6.01
N ASP A 300 -17.39 14.79 6.95
CA ASP A 300 -16.81 14.19 8.15
C ASP A 300 -15.73 13.14 7.82
N GLY A 301 -14.58 13.26 8.46
CA GLY A 301 -13.42 12.39 8.25
C GLY A 301 -12.64 12.64 6.96
N CYS A 302 -13.03 13.64 6.13
CA CYS A 302 -12.29 13.95 4.90
C CYS A 302 -10.88 14.49 5.22
N ASN A 303 -9.86 13.82 4.69
CA ASN A 303 -8.45 14.13 4.93
C ASN A 303 -7.58 14.17 3.67
N GLY A 304 -8.17 14.13 2.49
CA GLY A 304 -7.49 14.23 1.20
C GLY A 304 -8.41 13.95 0.03
N LEU A 305 -7.94 13.76 -1.19
CA LEU A 305 -6.54 13.62 -1.55
C LEU A 305 -6.14 14.66 -2.60
N LYS A 306 -6.75 14.60 -3.83
CA LYS A 306 -6.38 15.50 -4.92
C LYS A 306 -7.48 15.64 -5.95
N THR A 307 -7.68 16.86 -6.44
CA THR A 307 -8.55 17.18 -7.58
C THR A 307 -7.76 17.26 -8.88
N GLY A 308 -8.44 17.09 -10.01
CA GLY A 308 -7.90 17.32 -11.34
C GLY A 308 -8.97 17.92 -12.26
N TYR A 309 -8.57 18.77 -13.21
CA TYR A 309 -9.41 19.31 -14.26
C TYR A 309 -8.55 19.75 -15.45
N ILE A 310 -8.93 19.34 -16.60
CA ILE A 310 -8.68 19.91 -17.92
C ILE A 310 -9.94 19.70 -18.74
N ASP A 311 -10.11 20.44 -19.83
CA ASP A 311 -11.34 20.37 -20.64
C ASP A 311 -11.60 18.94 -21.18
N GLU A 312 -10.55 18.22 -21.56
CA GLU A 312 -10.63 16.87 -22.09
C GLU A 312 -11.02 15.82 -21.05
N SER A 313 -10.66 16.01 -19.79
CA SER A 313 -10.96 15.05 -18.72
C SER A 313 -12.27 15.35 -17.97
N GLY A 314 -12.71 16.62 -17.94
CA GLY A 314 -13.72 17.06 -16.99
C GLY A 314 -13.19 17.09 -15.54
N TYR A 315 -14.09 17.06 -14.58
CA TYR A 315 -13.79 17.22 -13.16
C TYR A 315 -13.47 15.89 -12.50
N ASN A 316 -12.23 15.72 -12.05
CA ASN A 316 -11.71 14.52 -11.39
C ASN A 316 -11.49 14.78 -9.88
N LEU A 317 -11.65 13.73 -9.07
CA LEU A 317 -11.37 13.76 -7.64
C LEU A 317 -10.88 12.38 -7.15
N ALA A 318 -9.72 12.33 -6.54
CA ALA A 318 -9.34 11.29 -5.60
C ALA A 318 -9.65 11.80 -4.20
N LEU A 319 -10.46 11.07 -3.44
CA LEU A 319 -10.98 11.47 -2.13
C LEU A 319 -10.67 10.40 -1.09
N THR A 320 -10.12 10.79 0.05
CA THR A 320 -9.90 9.90 1.20
C THR A 320 -10.70 10.38 2.40
N ILE A 321 -11.35 9.43 3.06
CA ILE A 321 -12.09 9.65 4.31
C ILE A 321 -11.65 8.61 5.33
N THR A 322 -11.31 9.06 6.53
CA THR A 322 -11.02 8.20 7.67
C THR A 322 -12.05 8.41 8.77
N ARG A 323 -12.76 7.34 9.13
CA ARG A 323 -13.68 7.32 10.28
C ARG A 323 -13.31 6.16 11.20
N GLY A 324 -12.91 6.46 12.42
CA GLY A 324 -12.32 5.46 13.33
C GLY A 324 -11.03 4.87 12.74
N SER A 325 -10.96 3.55 12.63
CA SER A 325 -9.85 2.82 12.01
C SER A 325 -10.01 2.63 10.50
N THR A 326 -11.19 2.88 9.93
CA THR A 326 -11.50 2.62 8.52
C THR A 326 -11.12 3.81 7.65
N CYS A 327 -10.31 3.57 6.62
CA CYS A 327 -9.99 4.54 5.59
C CYS A 327 -10.48 4.06 4.22
N ILE A 328 -11.37 4.83 3.59
CA ILE A 328 -11.90 4.57 2.26
C ILE A 328 -11.37 5.63 1.30
N LEU A 329 -10.97 5.17 0.13
CA LEU A 329 -10.58 5.98 -1.02
C LEU A 329 -11.65 5.86 -2.10
N SER A 330 -12.11 6.97 -2.66
CA SER A 330 -12.82 6.96 -3.94
C SER A 330 -12.07 7.76 -4.99
N VAL A 331 -12.18 7.33 -6.25
CA VAL A 331 -11.70 8.07 -7.41
C VAL A 331 -12.87 8.24 -8.35
N THR A 332 -13.22 9.50 -8.66
CA THR A 332 -14.20 9.85 -9.68
C THR A 332 -13.51 10.61 -10.81
N MET A 333 -13.79 10.26 -12.06
CA MET A 333 -13.18 10.85 -13.25
C MET A 333 -14.23 11.18 -14.30
N GLY A 334 -14.00 12.25 -15.05
CA GLY A 334 -14.93 12.66 -16.08
C GLY A 334 -16.23 13.28 -15.54
N GLY A 335 -16.16 13.95 -14.40
CA GLY A 335 -17.31 14.66 -13.84
C GLY A 335 -17.75 15.81 -14.76
N PRO A 336 -19.07 16.02 -14.97
CA PRO A 336 -19.58 17.12 -15.80
C PRO A 336 -19.51 18.47 -15.10
N GLY A 337 -19.57 19.56 -15.88
CA GLY A 337 -19.66 20.93 -15.41
C GLY A 337 -19.13 21.92 -16.44
N ASN A 338 -19.82 23.06 -16.60
CA ASN A 338 -19.41 24.15 -17.51
C ASN A 338 -18.70 25.28 -16.76
N SER A 339 -18.55 25.14 -15.45
CA SER A 339 -17.87 26.09 -14.57
C SER A 339 -17.25 25.39 -13.39
N VAL A 340 -16.26 26.00 -12.75
CA VAL A 340 -15.63 25.50 -11.52
C VAL A 340 -16.68 25.25 -10.42
N GLN A 341 -17.70 26.08 -10.34
CA GLN A 341 -18.78 25.94 -9.36
C GLN A 341 -19.59 24.67 -9.63
N GLU A 342 -20.01 24.42 -10.86
CA GLU A 342 -20.77 23.24 -11.25
C GLU A 342 -19.93 21.96 -11.07
N GLY A 343 -18.68 21.97 -11.53
CA GLY A 343 -17.77 20.84 -11.36
C GLY A 343 -17.49 20.50 -9.91
N ASN A 344 -17.33 21.49 -9.04
CA ASN A 344 -17.20 21.26 -7.61
C ASN A 344 -18.50 20.74 -6.98
N ALA A 345 -19.68 21.22 -7.42
CA ALA A 345 -20.95 20.66 -6.99
C ALA A 345 -21.08 19.17 -7.38
N GLY A 346 -20.61 18.78 -8.58
CA GLY A 346 -20.50 17.39 -9.01
C GLY A 346 -19.57 16.56 -8.12
N ARG A 347 -18.37 17.06 -7.84
CA ARG A 347 -17.40 16.41 -6.93
C ARG A 347 -17.97 16.20 -5.53
N ILE A 348 -18.65 17.22 -4.99
CA ILE A 348 -19.29 17.14 -3.66
C ILE A 348 -20.38 16.07 -3.68
N HIS A 349 -21.26 16.09 -4.69
CA HIS A 349 -22.34 15.12 -4.83
C HIS A 349 -21.80 13.69 -4.91
N ASP A 350 -20.95 13.42 -5.90
CA ASP A 350 -20.46 12.07 -6.16
C ASP A 350 -19.59 11.54 -5.00
N GLY A 351 -18.71 12.39 -4.45
CA GLY A 351 -17.86 12.04 -3.32
C GLY A 351 -18.68 11.73 -2.06
N THR A 352 -19.69 12.52 -1.76
CA THR A 352 -20.59 12.30 -0.61
C THR A 352 -21.41 11.02 -0.79
N GLU A 353 -22.05 10.86 -1.95
CA GLU A 353 -22.89 9.68 -2.27
C GLU A 353 -22.11 8.37 -2.12
N ILE A 354 -20.93 8.29 -2.74
CA ILE A 354 -20.09 7.09 -2.68
C ILE A 354 -19.61 6.81 -1.26
N MET A 355 -19.12 7.83 -0.55
CA MET A 355 -18.51 7.63 0.76
C MET A 355 -19.54 7.33 1.84
N GLU A 356 -20.65 8.05 1.89
CA GLU A 356 -21.71 7.76 2.87
C GLU A 356 -22.29 6.36 2.66
N TRP A 357 -22.52 5.95 1.41
CA TRP A 357 -22.93 4.60 1.11
C TRP A 357 -21.90 3.57 1.58
N ALA A 358 -20.60 3.77 1.26
CA ALA A 358 -19.57 2.79 1.60
C ALA A 358 -19.43 2.60 3.12
N PHE A 359 -19.45 3.68 3.90
CA PHE A 359 -19.42 3.60 5.36
C PHE A 359 -20.73 3.04 5.96
N ALA A 360 -21.87 3.16 5.29
CA ALA A 360 -23.12 2.56 5.73
C ALA A 360 -23.19 1.06 5.39
N ALA A 361 -22.66 0.67 4.22
CA ALA A 361 -22.83 -0.70 3.69
C ALA A 361 -21.81 -1.69 4.25
N PHE A 362 -20.65 -1.23 4.76
CA PHE A 362 -19.58 -2.10 5.23
C PHE A 362 -19.12 -1.74 6.64
N ARG A 363 -18.64 -2.76 7.34
CA ARG A 363 -17.87 -2.63 8.59
C ARG A 363 -16.51 -3.26 8.37
N GLU A 364 -15.55 -2.84 9.16
CA GLU A 364 -14.19 -3.36 9.11
C GLU A 364 -13.99 -4.34 10.26
N TYR A 365 -13.47 -5.51 9.93
CA TYR A 365 -13.09 -6.54 10.88
C TYR A 365 -11.56 -6.60 10.92
N GLU A 366 -10.98 -6.38 12.10
CA GLU A 366 -9.57 -6.61 12.32
C GLU A 366 -9.23 -8.09 12.13
N ASN A 367 -8.10 -8.38 11.50
CA ASN A 367 -7.72 -9.73 11.14
C ASN A 367 -6.61 -10.29 12.04
N PRO A 368 -6.93 -10.69 13.29
CA PRO A 368 -5.93 -11.18 14.23
C PRO A 368 -5.27 -12.49 13.79
N ALA A 369 -5.94 -13.30 12.96
CA ALA A 369 -5.40 -14.56 12.48
C ALA A 369 -4.20 -14.38 11.55
N LEU A 370 -4.04 -13.22 10.88
CA LEU A 370 -2.85 -12.93 10.08
C LEU A 370 -1.56 -12.84 10.90
N PHE A 371 -1.67 -12.54 12.18
CA PHE A 371 -0.56 -12.26 13.06
C PHE A 371 -0.34 -13.37 14.08
N ARG A 372 -0.63 -14.61 13.69
CA ARG A 372 -0.33 -15.83 14.47
C ARG A 372 0.78 -16.62 13.82
N GLU A 373 1.50 -17.39 14.61
CA GLU A 373 2.49 -18.37 14.13
C GLU A 373 1.78 -19.67 13.69
N TYR A 374 1.98 -20.06 12.44
CA TYR A 374 1.45 -21.31 11.87
C TYR A 374 2.59 -22.27 11.57
N SER A 375 3.08 -22.95 12.63
CA SER A 375 4.21 -23.86 12.52
C SER A 375 3.75 -25.31 12.35
N VAL A 376 4.17 -25.96 11.26
CA VAL A 376 3.76 -27.32 10.89
C VAL A 376 4.94 -28.28 10.97
N PRO A 377 4.77 -29.48 11.58
CA PRO A 377 5.81 -30.52 11.57
C PRO A 377 6.14 -31.00 10.16
N LEU A 378 7.42 -31.32 9.94
CA LEU A 378 7.90 -31.89 8.70
C LEU A 378 8.33 -33.35 8.92
N VAL A 379 7.92 -34.23 8.02
CA VAL A 379 8.27 -35.64 7.98
C VAL A 379 9.04 -35.93 6.70
N PHE A 380 10.14 -36.68 6.78
CA PHE A 380 11.06 -36.97 5.66
C PHE A 380 11.67 -35.69 5.05
N ALA A 381 11.79 -34.63 5.85
CA ALA A 381 12.46 -33.40 5.50
C ALA A 381 13.69 -33.16 6.41
N LYS A 382 14.63 -32.30 5.93
CA LYS A 382 15.84 -31.99 6.70
C LYS A 382 15.48 -31.21 7.98
N ALA A 383 14.65 -30.18 7.89
CA ALA A 383 14.11 -29.47 9.04
C ALA A 383 13.01 -30.30 9.74
N GLN A 384 12.76 -30.00 10.99
CA GLN A 384 11.68 -30.64 11.76
C GLN A 384 10.34 -29.93 11.67
N ARG A 385 10.36 -28.62 11.39
CA ARG A 385 9.18 -27.76 11.29
C ARG A 385 9.39 -26.68 10.22
N ILE A 386 8.30 -26.16 9.73
CA ILE A 386 8.27 -25.01 8.85
C ILE A 386 7.14 -24.08 9.27
N ASN A 387 7.35 -22.78 9.12
CA ASN A 387 6.28 -21.80 9.29
C ASN A 387 5.54 -21.62 7.97
N LEU A 388 4.22 -21.58 8.06
CA LEU A 388 3.34 -21.16 6.99
C LEU A 388 2.99 -19.68 7.23
N VAL A 389 3.01 -18.91 6.17
CA VAL A 389 2.69 -17.49 6.21
C VAL A 389 1.51 -17.20 5.27
N PRO A 390 0.66 -16.20 5.58
CA PRO A 390 -0.41 -15.83 4.66
C PRO A 390 0.16 -15.41 3.30
N ALA A 391 -0.39 -15.93 2.21
CA ALA A 391 0.02 -15.58 0.84
C ALA A 391 -0.16 -14.09 0.57
N TYR A 392 -1.12 -13.47 1.25
CA TYR A 392 -1.35 -12.04 1.31
C TYR A 392 -1.94 -11.70 2.68
N ALA A 393 -1.70 -10.48 3.15
CA ALA A 393 -2.07 -10.07 4.49
C ALA A 393 -2.92 -8.78 4.45
N PRO A 394 -4.21 -8.86 4.11
CA PRO A 394 -5.10 -7.72 4.30
C PRO A 394 -5.17 -7.42 5.79
N LYS A 395 -4.83 -6.18 6.20
CA LYS A 395 -4.85 -5.78 7.62
C LYS A 395 -6.23 -5.97 8.23
N THR A 396 -7.25 -5.79 7.40
CA THR A 396 -8.66 -5.89 7.76
C THR A 396 -9.46 -6.63 6.70
N LEU A 397 -10.69 -6.97 7.04
CA LEU A 397 -11.67 -7.57 6.14
C LEU A 397 -12.90 -6.65 6.08
N SER A 398 -13.33 -6.28 4.87
CA SER A 398 -14.60 -5.57 4.70
C SER A 398 -15.77 -6.54 4.87
N VAL A 399 -16.63 -6.29 5.86
CA VAL A 399 -17.78 -7.12 6.19
C VAL A 399 -19.07 -6.42 5.78
N PRO A 400 -19.92 -7.02 4.93
CA PRO A 400 -21.17 -6.39 4.52
C PRO A 400 -22.15 -6.36 5.70
N VAL A 401 -22.65 -5.19 6.03
CA VAL A 401 -23.65 -5.01 7.11
C VAL A 401 -24.90 -5.85 6.86
N THR A 402 -25.31 -6.00 5.60
CA THR A 402 -26.48 -6.79 5.21
C THR A 402 -26.32 -8.32 5.37
N ALA A 403 -25.08 -8.80 5.55
CA ALA A 403 -24.81 -10.23 5.79
C ALA A 403 -24.89 -10.60 7.28
N ALA A 404 -24.83 -9.62 8.18
CA ALA A 404 -24.93 -9.83 9.62
C ALA A 404 -26.39 -9.85 10.08
N GLN A 405 -26.67 -10.58 11.18
CA GLN A 405 -27.99 -10.56 11.80
C GLN A 405 -28.27 -9.20 12.46
N ASN A 406 -27.24 -8.60 13.05
CA ASN A 406 -27.29 -7.27 13.64
C ASN A 406 -26.21 -6.39 12.99
N PRO A 407 -26.60 -5.39 12.18
CA PRO A 407 -25.64 -4.52 11.50
C PRO A 407 -24.62 -3.84 12.40
N SER A 408 -24.99 -3.45 13.62
CA SER A 408 -24.10 -2.81 14.58
C SER A 408 -23.06 -3.76 15.20
N GLN A 409 -23.17 -5.05 14.96
CA GLN A 409 -22.27 -6.09 15.47
C GLN A 409 -21.66 -6.95 14.38
N ALA A 410 -21.72 -6.50 13.12
CA ALA A 410 -21.26 -7.27 11.97
C ALA A 410 -19.84 -7.86 12.14
N GLU A 411 -18.91 -7.06 12.66
CA GLU A 411 -17.54 -7.49 12.91
C GLU A 411 -17.42 -8.56 14.01
N LYS A 412 -18.38 -8.65 14.93
CA LYS A 412 -18.39 -9.64 16.04
C LYS A 412 -18.98 -10.97 15.63
N GLU A 413 -19.64 -11.03 14.49
CA GLU A 413 -20.26 -12.23 13.97
C GLU A 413 -19.33 -13.01 13.02
N VAL A 414 -18.11 -12.50 12.77
CA VAL A 414 -17.13 -13.16 11.91
C VAL A 414 -16.56 -14.39 12.61
N GLU A 415 -16.78 -15.53 12.01
CA GLU A 415 -16.19 -16.80 12.42
C GLU A 415 -14.86 -17.01 11.65
N VAL A 416 -13.82 -17.45 12.37
CA VAL A 416 -12.50 -17.71 11.80
C VAL A 416 -12.16 -19.18 12.00
N SER A 417 -11.92 -19.90 10.91
CA SER A 417 -11.36 -21.25 10.93
C SER A 417 -9.99 -21.28 10.30
N VAL A 418 -9.09 -22.10 10.85
CA VAL A 418 -7.74 -22.32 10.35
C VAL A 418 -7.55 -23.80 10.08
N GLU A 419 -7.28 -24.12 8.82
CA GLU A 419 -6.96 -25.48 8.38
C GLU A 419 -5.46 -25.63 8.19
N LEU A 420 -4.85 -26.51 8.96
CA LEU A 420 -3.45 -26.87 8.86
C LEU A 420 -3.32 -28.37 8.70
N PRO A 421 -2.34 -28.89 7.91
CA PRO A 421 -2.06 -30.31 7.87
C PRO A 421 -1.41 -30.74 9.20
N GLU A 422 -1.67 -31.95 9.64
CA GLU A 422 -0.99 -32.53 10.81
C GLU A 422 0.55 -32.57 10.61
N SER A 423 1.00 -32.85 9.41
CA SER A 423 2.41 -32.78 8.99
C SER A 423 2.53 -32.64 7.48
N ILE A 424 3.66 -32.10 7.01
CA ILE A 424 4.00 -32.06 5.58
C ILE A 424 5.14 -33.07 5.31
N LYS A 425 4.96 -33.91 4.27
CA LYS A 425 5.89 -34.99 3.95
C LYS A 425 6.83 -34.63 2.81
N GLY A 426 8.15 -34.83 3.04
CA GLY A 426 9.18 -34.73 2.02
C GLY A 426 9.62 -33.29 1.74
N ARG A 427 9.77 -32.95 0.44
CA ARG A 427 10.18 -31.60 0.00
C ARG A 427 9.06 -30.61 0.15
N VAL A 428 9.38 -29.46 0.72
CA VAL A 428 8.47 -28.29 0.77
C VAL A 428 8.98 -27.23 -0.19
N THR A 429 8.09 -26.59 -0.91
CA THR A 429 8.44 -25.51 -1.84
C THR A 429 7.88 -24.18 -1.32
N ALA A 430 8.72 -23.15 -1.24
CA ALA A 430 8.30 -21.82 -0.86
C ALA A 430 7.16 -21.31 -1.76
N GLY A 431 6.20 -20.61 -1.16
CA GLY A 431 5.07 -20.03 -1.87
C GLY A 431 3.95 -20.99 -2.26
N LEU A 432 4.11 -22.31 -2.07
CA LEU A 432 3.00 -23.26 -2.25
C LEU A 432 2.09 -23.27 -1.03
N GLU A 433 0.78 -23.43 -1.27
CA GLU A 433 -0.26 -23.54 -0.25
C GLU A 433 -0.18 -24.91 0.47
N TYR A 434 -0.20 -24.86 1.80
CA TYR A 434 -0.25 -26.03 2.69
C TYR A 434 -1.32 -25.93 3.76
N GLY A 435 -2.00 -24.79 3.86
CA GLY A 435 -3.09 -24.56 4.80
C GLY A 435 -3.87 -23.32 4.38
N ARG A 436 -4.91 -22.97 5.14
CA ARG A 436 -5.72 -21.79 4.86
C ARG A 436 -6.40 -21.24 6.10
N ILE A 437 -6.70 -19.93 6.06
CA ILE A 437 -7.54 -19.22 7.00
C ILE A 437 -8.85 -18.90 6.28
N THR A 438 -9.98 -19.28 6.83
CA THR A 438 -11.33 -18.99 6.28
C THR A 438 -12.11 -18.11 7.23
N TYR A 439 -12.69 -17.05 6.71
CA TYR A 439 -13.58 -16.13 7.40
C TYR A 439 -14.99 -16.34 6.89
N SER A 440 -15.97 -16.45 7.81
CA SER A 440 -17.38 -16.63 7.46
C SER A 440 -18.31 -15.85 8.39
N ILE A 441 -19.52 -15.56 7.90
CA ILE A 441 -20.67 -15.08 8.70
C ILE A 441 -21.87 -15.96 8.35
N ASN A 442 -22.51 -16.51 9.37
CA ASN A 442 -23.70 -17.36 9.20
C ASN A 442 -23.48 -18.49 8.17
N GLY A 443 -22.28 -19.11 8.19
CA GLY A 443 -21.90 -20.15 7.25
C GLY A 443 -21.55 -19.67 5.83
N ARG A 444 -21.66 -18.38 5.53
CA ARG A 444 -21.25 -17.79 4.25
C ARG A 444 -19.78 -17.38 4.31
N ILE A 445 -18.98 -17.95 3.44
CA ILE A 445 -17.55 -17.59 3.33
C ILE A 445 -17.44 -16.15 2.82
N LEU A 446 -16.72 -15.32 3.59
CA LEU A 446 -16.36 -13.96 3.22
C LEU A 446 -15.01 -13.94 2.52
N GLN A 447 -14.03 -14.67 3.05
CA GLN A 447 -12.68 -14.70 2.50
C GLN A 447 -11.97 -15.98 2.89
N THR A 448 -11.10 -16.46 1.98
CA THR A 448 -10.12 -17.51 2.27
C THR A 448 -8.74 -17.00 1.94
N ILE A 449 -7.81 -17.12 2.87
CA ILE A 449 -6.40 -16.70 2.72
C ILE A 449 -5.54 -17.96 2.75
N PRO A 450 -4.84 -18.30 1.65
CA PRO A 450 -3.91 -19.41 1.64
C PRO A 450 -2.75 -19.17 2.61
N LEU A 451 -2.36 -20.23 3.33
CA LEU A 451 -1.13 -20.28 4.11
C LEU A 451 -0.07 -21.01 3.30
N VAL A 452 1.00 -20.30 2.94
CA VAL A 452 2.07 -20.79 2.08
C VAL A 452 3.36 -20.98 2.86
N ALA A 453 4.21 -21.92 2.39
CA ALA A 453 5.51 -22.15 3.03
C ALA A 453 6.42 -20.92 2.89
N GLU A 454 7.01 -20.45 4.01
CA GLU A 454 7.92 -19.30 4.04
C GLU A 454 9.23 -19.53 3.28
N ARG A 455 9.66 -20.79 3.18
CA ARG A 455 10.92 -21.18 2.50
C ARG A 455 10.81 -22.59 1.90
N THR A 456 11.76 -22.89 1.02
CA THR A 456 11.91 -24.25 0.48
C THR A 456 12.73 -25.11 1.42
N GLU A 457 12.21 -26.30 1.76
CA GLU A 457 12.93 -27.31 2.54
C GLU A 457 13.25 -28.54 1.70
N LYS A 458 14.45 -29.08 1.88
CA LYS A 458 14.92 -30.24 1.15
C LYS A 458 14.44 -31.53 1.82
N LYS A 459 14.31 -32.60 1.02
CA LYS A 459 14.07 -33.97 1.53
C LYS A 459 15.20 -34.39 2.46
N ALA A 460 14.86 -35.13 3.50
CA ALA A 460 15.82 -35.74 4.43
C ALA A 460 16.71 -36.79 3.75
N ASN A 461 17.89 -37.04 4.33
CA ASN A 461 18.72 -38.17 3.96
C ASN A 461 18.11 -39.47 4.49
N ALA A 462 18.69 -40.62 4.11
CA ALA A 462 18.18 -41.94 4.48
C ALA A 462 18.11 -42.16 6.02
N TRP A 463 19.06 -41.63 6.77
CA TRP A 463 19.09 -41.71 8.24
C TRP A 463 17.91 -41.00 8.89
N LEU A 464 17.66 -39.78 8.50
CA LEU A 464 16.54 -38.99 9.00
C LEU A 464 15.18 -39.52 8.52
N CYS A 465 15.12 -40.07 7.29
CA CYS A 465 13.90 -40.74 6.81
C CYS A 465 13.57 -41.98 7.64
N ALA A 466 14.58 -42.80 7.99
CA ALA A 466 14.38 -43.95 8.87
C ALA A 466 13.94 -43.50 10.28
N ALA A 467 14.57 -42.48 10.84
CA ALA A 467 14.16 -41.92 12.13
C ALA A 467 12.72 -41.41 12.14
N ASP A 468 12.29 -40.71 11.09
CA ASP A 468 10.90 -40.24 10.95
C ASP A 468 9.89 -41.39 10.82
N PHE A 469 10.25 -42.46 10.09
CA PHE A 469 9.43 -43.66 9.99
C PHE A 469 9.19 -44.29 11.36
N PHE A 470 10.24 -44.50 12.15
CA PHE A 470 10.13 -45.06 13.50
C PHE A 470 9.43 -44.08 14.47
N ALA A 471 9.64 -42.77 14.32
CA ALA A 471 8.93 -41.76 15.11
C ALA A 471 7.42 -41.81 14.87
N GLN A 472 6.97 -41.94 13.62
CA GLN A 472 5.55 -42.10 13.30
C GLN A 472 5.00 -43.43 13.84
N LEU A 473 5.76 -44.53 13.73
CA LEU A 473 5.35 -45.80 14.26
C LEU A 473 5.16 -45.74 15.77
N ALA A 474 6.06 -45.10 16.51
CA ALA A 474 5.98 -44.90 17.95
C ALA A 474 4.79 -44.02 18.39
N LEU A 475 4.18 -43.27 17.49
CA LEU A 475 2.98 -42.46 17.76
C LEU A 475 1.66 -43.24 17.58
N LEU A 476 1.72 -44.44 17.01
CA LEU A 476 0.56 -45.31 16.84
C LEU A 476 0.28 -46.16 18.07
N PHE A 477 1.23 -46.21 18.99
CA PHE A 477 1.17 -46.94 20.27
C PHE A 477 1.25 -45.94 21.45
#